data_d9dce326901786940aa581d90c2f1ed1
#
_entry.id   d9dce326901786940aa581d90c2f1ed1
#
_cell.length_a   1.000
_cell.length_b   1.000
_cell.length_c   1.000
_cell.angle_alpha   90.00
_cell.angle_beta   90.00
_cell.angle_gamma   90.00
#
_symmetry.space_group_name_H-M   'P 1'
#
loop_
_entity.id
_entity.type
_entity.pdbx_description
1 polymer ?
#
loop_
_entity_poly.entity_id
_entity_poly.type
_entity_poly.pdbx_seq_one_letter_code
_entity_poly.pdbx_strand_id
1 'polypeptide(L)'
;MGTGKGRRRPVDWHPLTEKDPIPGDPDDIRDEVTRMKSLASTLRDQAALLRKASDGDALQGKYADKIREDSGDIDKHFRETAARYERVVGDLGTWANELEDFQERADGVLRAAKRADE
;
A
#
# COMPACT_ATOMS: atom_id res chain seq x y z
N MET A 1 9.91 16.16 7.13
CA MET A 1 9.75 15.72 7.76
C MET A 1 9.14 15.00 7.83
N GLY A 2 9.38 14.78 7.70
CA GLY A 2 8.83 13.96 7.70
C GLY A 2 8.05 13.56 7.97
N THR A 3 8.41 13.51 8.42
CA THR A 3 7.52 12.85 8.67
C THR A 3 6.57 13.53 9.30
N GLY A 4 6.55 14.49 9.74
CA GLY A 4 5.49 15.12 10.34
C GLY A 4 4.20 14.50 10.14
N LYS A 5 4.15 13.55 9.30
CA LYS A 5 2.99 12.70 9.22
C LYS A 5 2.97 11.88 10.49
N GLY A 6 1.88 11.42 10.88
CA GLY A 6 1.74 10.63 12.04
C GLY A 6 1.61 11.44 13.29
N ARG A 7 1.00 10.82 14.26
CA ARG A 7 0.83 11.39 15.56
C ARG A 7 2.11 11.25 16.36
N ARG A 8 2.31 12.21 17.24
CA ARG A 8 3.36 12.05 18.20
C ARG A 8 2.92 11.07 19.25
N ARG A 9 3.64 10.01 19.43
CA ARG A 9 3.32 9.00 20.42
C ARG A 9 4.27 9.07 21.60
N PRO A 10 3.85 8.61 22.78
CA PRO A 10 4.71 8.64 23.95
C PRO A 10 6.00 7.88 23.75
N VAL A 11 7.07 8.35 24.36
CA VAL A 11 8.38 7.68 24.38
C VAL A 11 8.57 6.92 25.68
N ASP A 12 8.11 7.52 26.79
CA ASP A 12 8.22 6.94 28.11
C ASP A 12 6.94 6.18 28.46
N TRP A 13 7.05 4.87 28.57
CA TRP A 13 5.91 3.99 28.83
C TRP A 13 5.80 3.54 30.28
N HIS A 14 6.66 4.07 31.17
CA HIS A 14 6.54 3.84 32.58
C HIS A 14 5.24 4.48 33.12
N PRO A 15 4.51 3.88 34.04
CA PRO A 15 4.79 2.60 34.71
C PRO A 15 4.21 1.38 34.03
N LEU A 16 3.63 1.53 32.84
CA LEU A 16 2.92 0.44 32.18
C LEU A 16 3.87 -0.64 31.67
N THR A 17 4.93 -0.24 30.99
CA THR A 17 5.88 -1.17 30.41
C THR A 17 7.20 -0.43 30.14
N GLU A 18 8.23 -1.16 29.74
CA GLU A 18 9.53 -0.56 29.47
C GLU A 18 9.55 0.21 28.15
N LYS A 19 8.83 -0.26 27.15
CA LYS A 19 8.82 0.39 25.84
C LYS A 19 7.45 0.26 25.21
N ASP A 20 7.26 1.01 24.14
CA ASP A 20 6.01 1.03 23.38
C ASP A 20 5.58 -0.40 23.02
N PRO A 21 4.42 -0.86 23.50
CA PRO A 21 3.95 -2.21 23.17
C PRO A 21 3.39 -2.33 21.75
N ILE A 22 3.05 -1.21 21.12
CA ILE A 22 2.46 -1.20 19.76
C ILE A 22 3.26 -0.24 18.88
N PRO A 23 4.49 -0.61 18.50
CA PRO A 23 5.31 0.27 17.70
C PRO A 23 4.86 0.31 16.25
N GLY A 24 5.37 1.26 15.51
CA GLY A 24 5.10 1.42 14.09
C GLY A 24 4.39 2.72 13.78
N ASP A 25 4.36 3.05 12.51
CA ASP A 25 3.75 4.29 12.04
C ASP A 25 2.66 3.96 11.01
N PRO A 26 1.38 4.12 11.38
CA PRO A 26 0.29 3.87 10.42
C PRO A 26 0.39 4.72 9.16
N ASP A 27 0.96 5.93 9.26
CA ASP A 27 1.07 6.80 8.10
C ASP A 27 2.13 6.31 7.12
N ASP A 28 3.18 5.63 7.59
CA ASP A 28 4.13 4.98 6.69
C ASP A 28 3.44 3.87 5.88
N ILE A 29 2.55 3.12 6.52
CA ILE A 29 1.77 2.10 5.81
C ILE A 29 0.86 2.76 4.78
N ARG A 30 0.23 3.87 5.14
CA ARG A 30 -0.65 4.61 4.22
C ARG A 30 0.11 5.18 3.03
N ASP A 31 1.35 5.63 3.24
CA ASP A 31 2.21 6.09 2.14
C ASP A 31 2.52 4.94 1.19
N GLU A 32 2.79 3.76 1.73
CA GLU A 32 3.04 2.58 0.90
C GLU A 32 1.78 2.19 0.12
N VAL A 33 0.62 2.29 0.73
CA VAL A 33 -0.67 2.04 0.06
C VAL A 33 -0.83 2.98 -1.14
N THR A 34 -0.53 4.27 -0.95
CA THR A 34 -0.63 5.25 -2.03
C THR A 34 0.33 4.91 -3.16
N ARG A 35 1.57 4.52 -2.82
CA ARG A 35 2.57 4.14 -3.81
C ARG A 35 2.13 2.91 -4.61
N MET A 36 1.58 1.91 -3.92
CA MET A 36 1.12 0.68 -4.57
C MET A 36 -0.10 0.90 -5.44
N LYS A 37 -1.00 1.80 -5.03
CA LYS A 37 -2.14 2.18 -5.87
C LYS A 37 -1.67 2.82 -7.17
N SER A 38 -0.70 3.73 -7.09
CA SER A 38 -0.15 4.38 -8.27
C SER A 38 0.50 3.37 -9.19
N LEU A 39 1.23 2.41 -8.63
CA LEU A 39 1.88 1.38 -9.42
C LEU A 39 0.87 0.49 -10.13
N ALA A 40 -0.20 0.08 -9.43
CA ALA A 40 -1.26 -0.73 -10.04
C ALA A 40 -1.94 0.03 -11.17
N SER A 41 -2.23 1.32 -10.96
CA SER A 41 -2.83 2.17 -11.99
C SER A 41 -1.92 2.27 -13.21
N THR A 42 -0.62 2.47 -13.01
CA THR A 42 0.36 2.54 -14.09
C THR A 42 0.39 1.23 -14.87
N LEU A 43 0.37 0.09 -14.19
CA LEU A 43 0.36 -1.21 -14.86
C LEU A 43 -0.87 -1.38 -15.73
N ARG A 44 -2.05 -0.96 -15.25
CA ARG A 44 -3.27 -1.04 -16.04
C ARG A 44 -3.24 -0.10 -17.24
N ASP A 45 -2.70 1.09 -17.06
CA ASP A 45 -2.57 2.06 -18.15
C ASP A 45 -1.63 1.53 -19.23
N GLN A 46 -0.51 0.95 -18.83
CA GLN A 46 0.45 0.37 -19.78
C GLN A 46 -0.16 -0.83 -20.50
N ALA A 47 -0.94 -1.65 -19.80
CA ALA A 47 -1.65 -2.78 -20.43
C ALA A 47 -2.63 -2.28 -21.48
N ALA A 48 -3.37 -1.21 -21.19
CA ALA A 48 -4.32 -0.63 -22.13
C ALA A 48 -3.61 -0.07 -23.36
N LEU A 49 -2.48 0.62 -23.18
CA LEU A 49 -1.70 1.16 -24.28
C LEU A 49 -1.15 0.03 -25.16
N LEU A 50 -0.66 -1.03 -24.54
CA LEU A 50 -0.13 -2.18 -25.26
C LEU A 50 -1.21 -2.85 -26.10
N ARG A 51 -2.39 -3.02 -25.53
CA ARG A 51 -3.54 -3.61 -26.24
C ARG A 51 -3.92 -2.74 -27.44
N LYS A 52 -4.00 -1.44 -27.23
CA LYS A 52 -4.35 -0.51 -28.31
C LYS A 52 -3.33 -0.57 -29.44
N ALA A 53 -2.04 -0.63 -29.11
CA ALA A 53 -0.98 -0.72 -30.11
C ALA A 53 -1.06 -2.05 -30.89
N SER A 54 -1.35 -3.15 -30.17
CA SER A 54 -1.43 -4.48 -30.78
C SER A 54 -2.63 -4.63 -31.70
N ASP A 55 -3.76 -3.99 -31.36
CA ASP A 55 -5.00 -4.10 -32.13
C ASP A 55 -5.07 -3.09 -33.27
N GLY A 56 -4.10 -2.18 -33.36
CA GLY A 56 -4.10 -1.14 -34.38
C GLY A 56 -3.84 -1.69 -35.78
N ASP A 57 -4.41 -1.00 -36.76
CA ASP A 57 -4.25 -1.38 -38.18
C ASP A 57 -2.83 -1.22 -38.67
N ALA A 58 -2.01 -0.44 -37.96
CA ALA A 58 -0.61 -0.25 -38.33
C ALA A 58 0.24 -1.50 -38.17
N LEU A 59 -0.20 -2.43 -37.30
CA LEU A 59 0.56 -3.65 -37.05
C LEU A 59 0.21 -4.71 -38.09
N GLN A 60 1.07 -4.87 -39.09
CA GLN A 60 0.89 -5.81 -40.18
C GLN A 60 2.19 -6.54 -40.46
N GLY A 61 2.10 -7.56 -41.31
CA GLY A 61 3.26 -8.27 -41.80
C GLY A 61 3.42 -9.64 -41.17
N LYS A 62 4.53 -10.26 -41.54
CA LYS A 62 4.79 -11.67 -41.24
C LYS A 62 4.75 -12.02 -39.75
N TYR A 63 5.17 -11.11 -38.90
CA TYR A 63 5.29 -11.37 -37.49
C TYR A 63 4.16 -10.72 -36.66
N ALA A 64 3.17 -10.15 -37.31
CA ALA A 64 2.09 -9.42 -36.62
C ALA A 64 1.36 -10.30 -35.63
N ASP A 65 1.04 -11.55 -36.00
CA ASP A 65 0.33 -12.46 -35.12
C ASP A 65 1.14 -12.82 -33.90
N LYS A 66 2.44 -13.04 -34.07
CA LYS A 66 3.33 -13.35 -32.94
C LYS A 66 3.44 -12.16 -31.99
N ILE A 67 3.54 -10.97 -32.53
CA ILE A 67 3.59 -9.75 -31.72
C ILE A 67 2.30 -9.57 -30.94
N ARG A 68 1.15 -9.82 -31.56
CA ARG A 68 -0.14 -9.73 -30.90
C ARG A 68 -0.27 -10.75 -29.77
N GLU A 69 0.20 -11.98 -30.01
CA GLU A 69 0.19 -13.03 -29.00
C GLU A 69 1.06 -12.65 -27.81
N ASP A 70 2.30 -12.23 -28.06
CA ASP A 70 3.22 -11.83 -27.00
C ASP A 70 2.69 -10.62 -26.23
N SER A 71 2.10 -9.65 -26.94
CA SER A 71 1.51 -8.47 -26.30
C SER A 71 0.32 -8.84 -25.44
N GLY A 72 -0.48 -9.82 -25.87
CA GLY A 72 -1.60 -10.33 -25.08
C GLY A 72 -1.15 -10.96 -23.78
N ASP A 73 -0.05 -11.71 -23.84
CA ASP A 73 0.52 -12.34 -22.65
C ASP A 73 1.03 -11.29 -21.66
N ILE A 74 1.69 -10.24 -22.16
CA ILE A 74 2.18 -9.16 -21.34
C ILE A 74 1.01 -8.37 -20.73
N ASP A 75 -0.02 -8.07 -21.52
CA ASP A 75 -1.22 -7.39 -21.05
C ASP A 75 -1.84 -8.15 -19.88
N LYS A 76 -2.03 -9.44 -20.05
CA LYS A 76 -2.59 -10.31 -19.01
C LYS A 76 -1.74 -10.27 -17.75
N HIS A 77 -0.43 -10.39 -17.91
CA HIS A 77 0.49 -10.40 -16.77
C HIS A 77 0.45 -9.07 -16.00
N PHE A 78 0.42 -7.94 -16.72
CA PHE A 78 0.32 -6.63 -16.09
C PHE A 78 -0.98 -6.49 -15.29
N ARG A 79 -2.11 -6.94 -15.85
CA ARG A 79 -3.39 -6.86 -15.17
C ARG A 79 -3.46 -7.75 -13.95
N GLU A 80 -2.88 -8.94 -14.03
CA GLU A 80 -2.81 -9.86 -12.88
C GLU A 80 -1.96 -9.28 -11.76
N THR A 81 -0.82 -8.67 -12.12
CA THR A 81 0.06 -8.03 -11.15
C THR A 81 -0.63 -6.84 -10.49
N ALA A 82 -1.32 -6.01 -11.29
CA ALA A 82 -2.09 -4.89 -10.76
C ALA A 82 -3.14 -5.36 -9.77
N ALA A 83 -3.84 -6.45 -10.09
CA ALA A 83 -4.87 -7.00 -9.21
C ALA A 83 -4.28 -7.47 -7.88
N ARG A 84 -3.07 -8.06 -7.89
CA ARG A 84 -2.40 -8.46 -6.66
C ARG A 84 -2.06 -7.27 -5.79
N TYR A 85 -1.51 -6.21 -6.40
CA TYR A 85 -1.20 -4.98 -5.66
C TYR A 85 -2.47 -4.37 -5.05
N GLU A 86 -3.57 -4.37 -5.80
CA GLU A 86 -4.83 -3.82 -5.33
C GLU A 86 -5.37 -4.58 -4.12
N ARG A 87 -5.20 -5.89 -4.08
CA ARG A 87 -5.58 -6.69 -2.93
C ARG A 87 -4.73 -6.36 -1.71
N VAL A 88 -3.42 -6.27 -1.90
CA VAL A 88 -2.50 -5.92 -0.81
C VAL A 88 -2.81 -4.52 -0.28
N VAL A 89 -3.15 -3.59 -1.17
CA VAL A 89 -3.55 -2.23 -0.80
C VAL A 89 -4.74 -2.27 0.16
N GLY A 90 -5.74 -3.09 -0.15
CA GLY A 90 -6.90 -3.23 0.73
C GLY A 90 -6.52 -3.74 2.11
N ASP A 91 -5.70 -4.78 2.14
CA ASP A 91 -5.26 -5.38 3.40
C ASP A 91 -4.39 -4.42 4.22
N LEU A 92 -3.46 -3.73 3.57
CA LEU A 92 -2.59 -2.77 4.25
C LEU A 92 -3.36 -1.57 4.79
N GLY A 93 -4.35 -1.09 4.03
CA GLY A 93 -5.18 0.01 4.48
C GLY A 93 -5.96 -0.35 5.73
N THR A 94 -6.53 -1.55 5.75
CA THR A 94 -7.22 -2.07 6.93
C THR A 94 -6.26 -2.19 8.11
N TRP A 95 -5.07 -2.74 7.85
CA TRP A 95 -4.06 -2.90 8.90
C TRP A 95 -3.61 -1.56 9.47
N ALA A 96 -3.42 -0.55 8.63
CA ALA A 96 -3.01 0.78 9.10
C ALA A 96 -4.05 1.35 10.07
N ASN A 97 -5.34 1.20 9.74
CA ASN A 97 -6.41 1.68 10.60
C ASN A 97 -6.48 0.91 11.92
N GLU A 98 -6.29 -0.41 11.87
CA GLU A 98 -6.28 -1.23 13.07
C GLU A 98 -5.09 -0.89 13.96
N LEU A 99 -3.92 -0.71 13.36
CA LEU A 99 -2.72 -0.33 14.10
C LEU A 99 -2.92 1.00 14.81
N GLU A 100 -3.46 1.98 14.11
CA GLU A 100 -3.75 3.29 14.70
C GLU A 100 -4.72 3.18 15.86
N ASP A 101 -5.76 2.37 15.72
CA ASP A 101 -6.74 2.17 16.77
C ASP A 101 -6.12 1.51 18.00
N PHE A 102 -5.30 0.48 17.79
CA PHE A 102 -4.60 -0.18 18.87
C PHE A 102 -3.66 0.78 19.60
N GLN A 103 -2.95 1.62 18.83
CA GLN A 103 -2.05 2.61 19.41
C GLN A 103 -2.80 3.64 20.24
N GLU A 104 -3.95 4.10 19.78
CA GLU A 104 -4.78 5.04 20.53
C GLU A 104 -5.24 4.42 21.85
N ARG A 105 -5.62 3.16 21.83
CA ARG A 105 -6.03 2.45 23.04
C ARG A 105 -4.85 2.30 24.01
N ALA A 106 -3.69 1.94 23.49
CA ALA A 106 -2.49 1.80 24.33
C ALA A 106 -2.09 3.13 24.93
N ASP A 107 -2.14 4.20 24.15
CA ASP A 107 -1.82 5.54 24.64
C ASP A 107 -2.79 5.96 25.75
N GLY A 108 -4.07 5.61 25.60
CA GLY A 108 -5.09 5.90 26.62
C GLY A 108 -4.84 5.14 27.92
N VAL A 109 -4.46 3.87 27.81
CA VAL A 109 -4.13 3.06 28.97
C VAL A 109 -2.89 3.63 29.69
N LEU A 110 -1.89 4.05 28.91
CA LEU A 110 -0.69 4.67 29.48
C LEU A 110 -1.03 5.93 30.26
N ARG A 111 -1.88 6.80 29.69
CA ARG A 111 -2.30 8.03 30.39
C ARG A 111 -2.98 7.71 31.70
N ALA A 112 -3.85 6.69 31.71
CA ALA A 112 -4.53 6.27 32.95
C ALA A 112 -3.53 5.73 33.95
N ALA A 113 -2.55 4.93 33.51
CA ALA A 113 -1.54 4.37 34.39
C ALA A 113 -0.67 5.47 35.00
N LYS A 114 -0.29 6.47 34.22
CA LYS A 114 0.51 7.59 34.72
C LYS A 114 -0.27 8.40 35.78
N ARG A 115 -1.56 8.63 35.55
CA ARG A 115 -2.39 9.34 36.54
C ARG A 115 -2.51 8.55 37.85
N ALA A 116 -2.65 7.24 37.76
CA ALA A 116 -2.76 6.40 38.93
C ALA A 116 -1.46 6.36 39.73
N ASP A 117 -0.33 6.55 39.05
CA ASP A 117 1.00 6.51 39.66
C ASP A 117 1.38 7.84 40.33
N GLU A 118 0.60 8.89 40.13
CA GLU A 118 0.83 10.19 40.80
C GLU A 118 0.45 10.13 42.27
#